data_d13da4b304397794365d71e65cfd47e8
#
_entry.id   d13da4b304397794365d71e65cfd47e8
#
_cell.length_a   1.000
_cell.length_b   1.000
_cell.length_c   1.000
_cell.angle_alpha   90.00
_cell.angle_beta   90.00
_cell.angle_gamma   90.00
#
_symmetry.space_group_name_H-M   'P 1'
#
loop_
_entity.id
_entity.type
_entity.pdbx_description
1 polymer ?
#
loop_
_entity_poly.entity_id
_entity_poly.type
_entity_poly.pdbx_seq_one_letter_code
_entity_poly.pdbx_strand_id
1 'polypeptide(L)'
;MKPISLVNTAHNLIREQLKPGDIAIDATVGNGHDTLFLAEQVAPSGHVYGFDIQAAAIETTFAKFRESPLANCLTLRQVSHAAMNSHIPTHHFRKIKAIMFNLGYLPGGDKNIITLFDTTLSALIIATEILANNGIITLLAYPGHTGGDLETRQIEAWLMELDNKQFSVETIYSAVHHDTAPRLFVIRKIAKPSYGLIH
;
A
#
# COMPACT_ATOMS: atom_id res chain seq x y z
N MET A 1 20.50 -12.63 -15.97
CA MET A 1 19.78 -12.36 -14.71
C MET A 1 18.30 -12.15 -15.06
N LYS A 2 17.36 -12.79 -14.34
CA LYS A 2 15.94 -12.47 -14.52
C LYS A 2 15.69 -11.01 -14.08
N PRO A 3 14.90 -10.23 -14.82
CA PRO A 3 14.58 -8.87 -14.41
C PRO A 3 13.93 -8.91 -13.02
N ILE A 4 14.36 -8.04 -12.12
CA ILE A 4 13.82 -7.94 -10.76
C ILE A 4 12.39 -7.43 -10.90
N SER A 5 11.42 -8.20 -10.41
CA SER A 5 10.02 -7.78 -10.36
C SER A 5 9.85 -6.66 -9.31
N LEU A 6 9.26 -5.54 -9.70
CA LEU A 6 8.97 -4.44 -8.76
C LEU A 6 8.04 -4.87 -7.62
N VAL A 7 7.12 -5.81 -7.88
CA VAL A 7 6.30 -6.43 -6.83
C VAL A 7 7.18 -7.13 -5.80
N ASN A 8 8.15 -7.95 -6.26
CA ASN A 8 9.07 -8.63 -5.34
C ASN A 8 9.96 -7.63 -4.58
N THR A 9 10.34 -6.53 -5.23
CA THR A 9 11.08 -5.45 -4.56
C THR A 9 10.25 -4.82 -3.46
N ALA A 10 8.99 -4.48 -3.73
CA ALA A 10 8.05 -3.97 -2.72
C ALA A 10 7.90 -4.96 -1.56
N HIS A 11 7.66 -6.24 -1.84
CA HIS A 11 7.56 -7.29 -0.81
C HIS A 11 8.83 -7.40 0.04
N ASN A 12 10.03 -7.31 -0.55
CA ASN A 12 11.27 -7.35 0.22
C ASN A 12 11.40 -6.16 1.17
N LEU A 13 11.13 -4.94 0.68
CA LEU A 13 11.15 -3.73 1.51
C LEU A 13 10.14 -3.80 2.67
N ILE A 14 8.94 -4.32 2.42
CA ILE A 14 7.91 -4.53 3.44
C ILE A 14 8.33 -5.61 4.44
N ARG A 15 8.93 -6.72 3.98
CA ARG A 15 9.42 -7.80 4.85
C ARG A 15 10.51 -7.34 5.83
N GLU A 16 11.39 -6.44 5.40
CA GLU A 16 12.39 -5.83 6.27
C GLU A 16 11.78 -4.94 7.35
N GLN A 17 10.58 -4.43 7.09
CA GLN A 17 9.87 -3.47 7.94
C GLN A 17 8.94 -4.13 8.95
N LEU A 18 8.19 -5.15 8.52
CA LEU A 18 7.13 -5.78 9.31
C LEU A 18 7.65 -6.87 10.25
N LYS A 19 6.97 -7.01 11.38
CA LYS A 19 7.17 -8.06 12.38
C LYS A 19 5.83 -8.63 12.83
N PRO A 20 5.79 -9.87 13.36
CA PRO A 20 4.59 -10.37 14.04
C PRO A 20 4.06 -9.39 15.08
N GLY A 21 2.76 -9.10 15.01
CA GLY A 21 2.11 -8.12 15.89
C GLY A 21 1.94 -6.72 15.28
N ASP A 22 2.58 -6.43 14.16
CA ASP A 22 2.43 -5.14 13.48
C ASP A 22 1.08 -5.02 12.76
N ILE A 23 0.73 -3.79 12.38
CA ILE A 23 -0.46 -3.46 11.62
C ILE A 23 -0.06 -3.01 10.22
N ALA A 24 -0.71 -3.58 9.20
CA ALA A 24 -0.49 -3.22 7.81
C ALA A 24 -1.81 -2.94 7.07
N ILE A 25 -1.70 -2.28 5.92
CA ILE A 25 -2.82 -1.99 5.03
C ILE A 25 -2.47 -2.46 3.61
N ASP A 26 -3.43 -3.16 2.99
CA ASP A 26 -3.51 -3.36 1.55
C ASP A 26 -4.60 -2.42 1.01
N ALA A 27 -4.20 -1.34 0.38
CA ALA A 27 -5.11 -0.30 -0.11
C ALA A 27 -5.80 -0.67 -1.44
N THR A 28 -5.39 -1.78 -2.07
CA THR A 28 -5.85 -2.25 -3.39
C THR A 28 -5.83 -3.78 -3.42
N VAL A 29 -6.76 -4.41 -2.69
CA VAL A 29 -6.78 -5.85 -2.41
C VAL A 29 -6.68 -6.72 -3.67
N GLY A 30 -7.45 -6.39 -4.72
CA GLY A 30 -7.46 -7.14 -5.96
C GLY A 30 -7.64 -8.64 -5.73
N ASN A 31 -6.75 -9.43 -6.30
CA ASN A 31 -6.76 -10.88 -6.12
C ASN A 31 -6.18 -11.37 -4.77
N GLY A 32 -5.85 -10.47 -3.84
CA GLY A 32 -5.43 -10.78 -2.47
C GLY A 32 -4.00 -11.33 -2.33
N HIS A 33 -3.13 -11.11 -3.31
CA HIS A 33 -1.74 -11.56 -3.23
C HIS A 33 -0.93 -10.74 -2.22
N ASP A 34 -1.06 -9.41 -2.27
CA ASP A 34 -0.41 -8.51 -1.33
C ASP A 34 -1.05 -8.62 0.06
N THR A 35 -2.38 -8.80 0.14
CA THR A 35 -3.10 -9.08 1.39
C THR A 35 -2.56 -10.34 2.09
N LEU A 36 -2.39 -11.45 1.35
CA LEU A 36 -1.86 -12.70 1.89
C LEU A 36 -0.43 -12.52 2.38
N PHE A 37 0.41 -11.90 1.55
CA PHE A 37 1.79 -11.60 1.91
C PHE A 37 1.86 -10.78 3.22
N LEU A 38 1.08 -9.71 3.35
CA LEU A 38 1.05 -8.88 4.56
C LEU A 38 0.60 -9.67 5.78
N ALA A 39 -0.46 -10.50 5.66
CA ALA A 39 -0.97 -11.32 6.74
C ALA A 39 0.08 -12.32 7.25
N GLU A 40 0.87 -12.93 6.36
CA GLU A 40 1.99 -13.80 6.73
C GLU A 40 3.08 -13.08 7.52
N GLN A 41 3.33 -11.78 7.24
CA GLN A 41 4.36 -11.00 7.96
C GLN A 41 3.91 -10.59 9.36
N VAL A 42 2.62 -10.29 9.56
CA VAL A 42 2.12 -9.75 10.83
C VAL A 42 1.55 -10.82 11.77
N ALA A 43 1.25 -12.01 11.27
CA ALA A 43 0.68 -13.11 12.06
C ALA A 43 1.64 -13.56 13.20
N PRO A 44 1.10 -14.16 14.29
CA PRO A 44 -0.31 -14.42 14.56
C PRO A 44 -1.05 -13.28 15.28
N SER A 45 -0.35 -12.25 15.75
CA SER A 45 -0.89 -11.22 16.68
C SER A 45 -1.08 -9.85 16.04
N GLY A 46 -0.67 -9.68 14.77
CA GLY A 46 -0.84 -8.45 14.01
C GLY A 46 -2.16 -8.37 13.26
N HIS A 47 -2.32 -7.34 12.43
CA HIS A 47 -3.56 -7.14 11.69
C HIS A 47 -3.34 -6.50 10.32
N VAL A 48 -4.12 -6.93 9.33
CA VAL A 48 -4.16 -6.35 7.98
C VAL A 48 -5.55 -5.80 7.69
N TYR A 49 -5.61 -4.56 7.27
CA TYR A 49 -6.81 -3.94 6.71
C TYR A 49 -6.70 -3.96 5.18
N GLY A 50 -7.66 -4.56 4.51
CA GLY A 50 -7.71 -4.61 3.04
C GLY A 50 -8.90 -3.84 2.49
N PHE A 51 -8.67 -3.03 1.45
CA PHE A 51 -9.66 -2.18 0.81
C PHE A 51 -9.73 -2.43 -0.69
N ASP A 52 -10.94 -2.59 -1.23
CA ASP A 52 -11.21 -2.62 -2.67
C ASP A 52 -12.64 -2.17 -2.93
N ILE A 53 -12.88 -1.51 -4.07
CA ILE A 53 -14.22 -1.10 -4.48
C ILE A 53 -15.01 -2.24 -5.12
N GLN A 54 -14.31 -3.27 -5.63
CA GLN A 54 -14.91 -4.38 -6.35
C GLN A 54 -15.27 -5.53 -5.41
N ALA A 55 -16.56 -5.90 -5.38
CA ALA A 55 -17.03 -7.05 -4.61
C ALA A 55 -16.27 -8.34 -4.95
N ALA A 56 -16.00 -8.57 -6.24
CA ALA A 56 -15.27 -9.73 -6.73
C ALA A 56 -13.85 -9.85 -6.13
N ALA A 57 -13.15 -8.73 -5.94
CA ALA A 57 -11.84 -8.68 -5.29
C ALA A 57 -11.94 -9.13 -3.82
N ILE A 58 -12.91 -8.58 -3.10
CA ILE A 58 -13.17 -8.91 -1.69
C ILE A 58 -13.55 -10.39 -1.52
N GLU A 59 -14.47 -10.89 -2.35
CA GLU A 59 -14.91 -12.28 -2.32
C GLU A 59 -13.78 -13.26 -2.65
N THR A 60 -13.01 -12.97 -3.70
CA THR A 60 -11.85 -13.80 -4.11
C THR A 60 -10.82 -13.87 -3.00
N THR A 61 -10.53 -12.73 -2.39
CA THR A 61 -9.55 -12.65 -1.30
C THR A 61 -10.09 -13.34 -0.05
N PHE A 62 -11.34 -13.10 0.34
CA PHE A 62 -11.97 -13.77 1.47
C PHE A 62 -11.93 -15.30 1.32
N ALA A 63 -12.19 -15.82 0.11
CA ALA A 63 -12.13 -17.26 -0.16
C ALA A 63 -10.74 -17.86 0.10
N LYS A 64 -9.65 -17.14 -0.18
CA LYS A 64 -8.27 -17.58 0.10
C LYS A 64 -7.97 -17.72 1.58
N PHE A 65 -8.65 -16.95 2.42
CA PHE A 65 -8.43 -16.95 3.86
C PHE A 65 -9.39 -17.84 4.64
N ARG A 66 -10.45 -18.35 4.02
CA ARG A 66 -11.57 -19.06 4.69
C ARG A 66 -11.12 -20.18 5.62
N GLU A 67 -10.12 -20.97 5.23
CA GLU A 67 -9.61 -22.10 6.00
C GLU A 67 -8.20 -21.85 6.57
N SER A 68 -7.74 -20.60 6.50
CA SER A 68 -6.43 -20.22 6.96
C SER A 68 -6.49 -19.63 8.37
N PRO A 69 -5.55 -19.97 9.27
CA PRO A 69 -5.42 -19.30 10.56
C PRO A 69 -5.15 -17.79 10.42
N LEU A 70 -4.69 -17.34 9.25
CA LEU A 70 -4.46 -15.92 8.94
C LEU A 70 -5.76 -15.13 8.83
N ALA A 71 -6.93 -15.77 8.70
CA ALA A 71 -8.23 -15.09 8.68
C ALA A 71 -8.46 -14.22 9.93
N ASN A 72 -7.91 -14.62 11.08
CA ASN A 72 -8.03 -13.86 12.33
C ASN A 72 -7.24 -12.55 12.32
N CYS A 73 -6.28 -12.41 11.42
CA CYS A 73 -5.44 -11.22 11.27
C CYS A 73 -5.96 -10.27 10.18
N LEU A 74 -7.21 -10.48 9.66
CA LEU A 74 -7.66 -9.79 8.46
C LEU A 74 -9.01 -9.09 8.65
N THR A 75 -9.10 -7.87 8.14
CA THR A 75 -10.37 -7.16 7.94
C THR A 75 -10.44 -6.65 6.51
N LEU A 76 -11.37 -7.18 5.71
CA LEU A 76 -11.63 -6.71 4.34
C LEU A 76 -12.83 -5.76 4.33
N ARG A 77 -12.75 -4.70 3.50
CA ARG A 77 -13.82 -3.72 3.31
C ARG A 77 -14.02 -3.43 1.83
N GLN A 78 -15.25 -3.63 1.36
CA GLN A 78 -15.65 -3.21 0.02
C GLN A 78 -15.94 -1.70 0.04
N VAL A 79 -14.88 -0.91 -0.06
CA VAL A 79 -14.94 0.55 -0.04
C VAL A 79 -13.68 1.12 -0.70
N SER A 80 -13.78 2.34 -1.23
CA SER A 80 -12.60 3.03 -1.77
C SER A 80 -11.52 3.23 -0.69
N HIS A 81 -10.27 3.02 -1.06
CA HIS A 81 -9.12 3.36 -0.22
C HIS A 81 -9.11 4.83 0.22
N ALA A 82 -9.78 5.72 -0.53
CA ALA A 82 -9.95 7.13 -0.14
C ALA A 82 -10.76 7.32 1.16
N ALA A 83 -11.47 6.29 1.63
CA ALA A 83 -12.23 6.32 2.87
C ALA A 83 -11.65 5.40 3.97
N MET A 84 -10.42 4.90 3.80
CA MET A 84 -9.85 3.88 4.69
C MET A 84 -9.77 4.34 6.16
N ASN A 85 -9.52 5.62 6.44
CA ASN A 85 -9.47 6.14 7.81
C ASN A 85 -10.78 5.95 8.59
N SER A 86 -11.93 5.98 7.91
CA SER A 86 -13.25 5.77 8.53
C SER A 86 -13.51 4.30 8.90
N HIS A 87 -12.69 3.37 8.40
CA HIS A 87 -12.84 1.93 8.59
C HIS A 87 -11.73 1.31 9.42
N ILE A 88 -10.79 2.11 9.90
CA ILE A 88 -9.70 1.71 10.78
C ILE A 88 -9.93 2.31 12.16
N PRO A 89 -9.87 1.53 13.25
CA PRO A 89 -9.98 2.07 14.59
C PRO A 89 -8.93 3.16 14.86
N THR A 90 -9.34 4.29 15.40
CA THR A 90 -8.45 5.45 15.62
C THR A 90 -7.25 5.13 16.53
N HIS A 91 -7.39 4.17 17.44
CA HIS A 91 -6.28 3.72 18.27
C HIS A 91 -5.19 2.96 17.51
N HIS A 92 -5.41 2.58 16.24
CA HIS A 92 -4.41 2.04 15.32
C HIS A 92 -3.69 3.13 14.51
N PHE A 93 -4.21 4.36 14.47
CA PHE A 93 -3.54 5.45 13.77
C PHE A 93 -2.15 5.68 14.37
N ARG A 94 -1.19 5.95 13.49
CA ARG A 94 0.24 6.09 13.82
C ARG A 94 0.90 4.83 14.40
N LYS A 95 0.22 3.67 14.28
CA LYS A 95 0.78 2.34 14.58
C LYS A 95 0.91 1.46 13.33
N ILE A 96 0.37 1.91 12.20
CA ILE A 96 0.41 1.20 10.93
C ILE A 96 1.85 1.25 10.40
N LYS A 97 2.47 0.10 10.25
CA LYS A 97 3.90 -0.02 9.88
C LYS A 97 4.12 -0.10 8.38
N ALA A 98 3.15 -0.61 7.64
CA ALA A 98 3.25 -0.74 6.19
C ALA A 98 1.91 -0.50 5.51
N ILE A 99 1.93 0.18 4.36
CA ILE A 99 0.77 0.36 3.49
C ILE A 99 1.20 0.05 2.07
N MET A 100 0.46 -0.82 1.38
CA MET A 100 0.72 -1.18 -0.01
C MET A 100 -0.38 -0.67 -0.91
N PHE A 101 0.02 -0.08 -2.04
CA PHE A 101 -0.84 0.28 -3.16
C PHE A 101 -0.32 -0.41 -4.42
N ASN A 102 -1.20 -1.04 -5.16
CA ASN A 102 -0.93 -1.63 -6.47
C ASN A 102 -1.98 -1.07 -7.44
N LEU A 103 -1.64 0.03 -8.13
CA LEU A 103 -2.58 0.81 -8.91
C LEU A 103 -2.92 0.13 -10.24
N GLY A 104 -4.02 0.56 -10.85
CA GLY A 104 -4.45 0.06 -12.15
C GLY A 104 -5.83 -0.61 -12.08
N TYR A 105 -5.97 -1.78 -12.66
CA TYR A 105 -7.21 -2.54 -12.74
C TYR A 105 -7.04 -3.96 -12.16
N LEU A 106 -8.15 -4.56 -11.76
CA LEU A 106 -8.17 -5.94 -11.26
C LEU A 106 -7.80 -6.91 -12.39
N PRO A 107 -6.69 -7.68 -12.28
CA PRO A 107 -6.36 -8.70 -13.26
C PRO A 107 -7.47 -9.75 -13.41
N GLY A 108 -7.98 -9.90 -14.63
CA GLY A 108 -9.13 -10.77 -14.93
C GLY A 108 -10.50 -10.11 -14.70
N GLY A 109 -10.56 -8.88 -14.19
CA GLY A 109 -11.77 -8.09 -14.01
C GLY A 109 -12.08 -7.14 -15.17
N ASP A 110 -13.03 -6.23 -14.93
CA ASP A 110 -13.38 -5.17 -15.89
C ASP A 110 -12.26 -4.12 -15.94
N LYS A 111 -11.61 -4.01 -17.10
CA LYS A 111 -10.53 -3.05 -17.34
C LYS A 111 -10.97 -1.58 -17.35
N ASN A 112 -12.27 -1.31 -17.36
CA ASN A 112 -12.80 0.05 -17.22
C ASN A 112 -12.84 0.51 -15.76
N ILE A 113 -12.75 -0.41 -14.80
CA ILE A 113 -12.67 -0.10 -13.38
C ILE A 113 -11.19 -0.02 -13.01
N ILE A 114 -10.66 1.20 -13.01
CA ILE A 114 -9.26 1.54 -12.72
C ILE A 114 -9.17 2.42 -11.47
N THR A 115 -7.99 2.49 -10.88
CA THR A 115 -7.68 3.53 -9.89
C THR A 115 -7.71 4.91 -10.57
N LEU A 116 -8.13 5.91 -9.83
CA LEU A 116 -8.21 7.30 -10.29
C LEU A 116 -7.37 8.18 -9.39
N PHE A 117 -6.63 9.11 -9.97
CA PHE A 117 -5.73 10.01 -9.23
C PHE A 117 -6.40 10.67 -8.02
N ASP A 118 -7.61 11.23 -8.16
CA ASP A 118 -8.28 11.93 -7.05
C ASP A 118 -8.51 11.02 -5.83
N THR A 119 -8.90 9.77 -6.06
CA THR A 119 -9.09 8.79 -4.97
C THR A 119 -7.77 8.28 -4.44
N THR A 120 -6.78 8.06 -5.32
CA THR A 120 -5.42 7.66 -4.95
C THR A 120 -4.73 8.75 -4.15
N LEU A 121 -4.82 10.02 -4.56
CA LEU A 121 -4.25 11.14 -3.82
C LEU A 121 -4.88 11.28 -2.43
N SER A 122 -6.20 11.22 -2.34
CA SER A 122 -6.91 11.27 -1.05
C SER A 122 -6.43 10.14 -0.12
N ALA A 123 -6.26 8.93 -0.66
CA ALA A 123 -5.77 7.79 0.09
C ALA A 123 -4.30 7.96 0.53
N LEU A 124 -3.43 8.52 -0.32
CA LEU A 124 -2.03 8.77 0.00
C LEU A 124 -1.88 9.83 1.11
N ILE A 125 -2.69 10.89 1.09
CA ILE A 125 -2.74 11.89 2.17
C ILE A 125 -3.10 11.20 3.48
N ILE A 126 -4.20 10.44 3.51
CA ILE A 126 -4.62 9.66 4.68
C ILE A 126 -3.52 8.71 5.13
N ALA A 127 -2.91 7.97 4.19
CA ALA A 127 -1.84 7.03 4.48
C ALA A 127 -0.67 7.68 5.21
N THR A 128 -0.22 8.87 4.76
CA THR A 128 0.89 9.59 5.42
C THR A 128 0.54 10.07 6.83
N GLU A 129 -0.73 10.40 7.09
CA GLU A 129 -1.21 10.83 8.41
C GLU A 129 -1.24 9.67 9.42
N ILE A 130 -1.81 8.51 8.99
CA ILE A 130 -2.02 7.35 9.86
C ILE A 130 -0.80 6.44 10.00
N LEU A 131 0.21 6.62 9.14
CA LEU A 131 1.46 5.85 9.16
C LEU A 131 2.25 6.09 10.45
N ALA A 132 2.79 5.03 11.01
CA ALA A 132 3.70 5.09 12.16
C ALA A 132 5.03 5.79 11.81
N ASN A 133 5.71 6.34 12.79
CA ASN A 133 7.11 6.72 12.63
C ASN A 133 7.93 5.49 12.20
N ASN A 134 8.88 5.67 11.31
CA ASN A 134 9.62 4.61 10.62
C ASN A 134 8.73 3.65 9.82
N GLY A 135 7.48 3.99 9.54
CA GLY A 135 6.62 3.20 8.67
C GLY A 135 6.94 3.42 7.19
N ILE A 136 6.43 2.53 6.34
CA ILE A 136 6.66 2.52 4.90
C ILE A 136 5.35 2.48 4.12
N ILE A 137 5.30 3.22 3.02
CA ILE A 137 4.27 3.07 1.99
C ILE A 137 4.99 2.62 0.72
N THR A 138 4.50 1.58 0.08
CA THR A 138 4.90 1.18 -1.28
C THR A 138 3.74 1.42 -2.23
N LEU A 139 4.01 2.04 -3.36
CA LEU A 139 3.01 2.32 -4.39
C LEU A 139 3.57 1.89 -5.74
N LEU A 140 2.95 0.88 -6.32
CA LEU A 140 3.28 0.40 -7.65
C LEU A 140 2.31 1.01 -8.66
N ALA A 141 2.84 1.78 -9.60
CA ALA A 141 2.09 2.46 -10.65
C ALA A 141 2.41 1.88 -12.03
N TYR A 142 1.40 1.82 -12.89
CA TYR A 142 1.49 1.24 -14.23
C TYR A 142 1.06 2.28 -15.28
N PRO A 143 1.97 3.13 -15.78
CA PRO A 143 1.64 4.16 -16.74
C PRO A 143 1.21 3.62 -18.11
N GLY A 144 1.41 2.33 -18.38
CA GLY A 144 1.14 1.71 -19.67
C GLY A 144 -0.34 1.42 -20.01
N HIS A 145 -1.29 1.72 -19.11
CA HIS A 145 -2.72 1.56 -19.40
C HIS A 145 -3.42 2.92 -19.53
N THR A 146 -4.65 2.91 -20.07
CA THR A 146 -5.45 4.13 -20.24
C THR A 146 -5.62 4.85 -18.88
N GLY A 147 -5.21 6.12 -18.81
CA GLY A 147 -5.25 6.93 -17.59
C GLY A 147 -4.06 6.74 -16.65
N GLY A 148 -3.32 5.61 -16.73
CA GLY A 148 -2.22 5.32 -15.82
C GLY A 148 -1.02 6.26 -15.96
N ASP A 149 -0.76 6.78 -17.18
CA ASP A 149 0.29 7.78 -17.39
C ASP A 149 -0.02 9.09 -16.66
N LEU A 150 -1.26 9.59 -16.77
CA LEU A 150 -1.69 10.81 -16.09
C LEU A 150 -1.65 10.60 -14.56
N GLU A 151 -2.22 9.50 -14.05
CA GLU A 151 -2.21 9.16 -12.64
C GLU A 151 -0.76 9.12 -12.11
N THR A 152 0.14 8.44 -12.82
CA THR A 152 1.54 8.30 -12.41
C THR A 152 2.25 9.66 -12.33
N ARG A 153 2.10 10.53 -13.33
CA ARG A 153 2.71 11.89 -13.33
C ARG A 153 2.17 12.76 -12.21
N GLN A 154 0.87 12.68 -11.93
CA GLN A 154 0.25 13.46 -10.85
C GLN A 154 0.72 12.97 -9.48
N ILE A 155 0.92 11.65 -9.31
CA ILE A 155 1.52 11.09 -8.10
C ILE A 155 2.97 11.57 -7.95
N GLU A 156 3.78 11.55 -9.02
CA GLU A 156 5.16 12.04 -8.99
C GLU A 156 5.22 13.51 -8.56
N ALA A 157 4.34 14.36 -9.10
CA ALA A 157 4.27 15.77 -8.73
C ALA A 157 3.95 15.94 -7.23
N TRP A 158 2.96 15.19 -6.72
CA TRP A 158 2.60 15.23 -5.30
C TRP A 158 3.74 14.72 -4.39
N LEU A 159 4.45 13.67 -4.81
CA LEU A 159 5.59 13.14 -4.05
C LEU A 159 6.73 14.16 -3.89
N MET A 160 6.94 15.03 -4.88
CA MET A 160 7.92 16.12 -4.81
C MET A 160 7.54 17.21 -3.82
N GLU A 161 6.25 17.35 -3.49
CA GLU A 161 5.74 18.32 -2.53
C GLU A 161 5.74 17.82 -1.08
N LEU A 162 6.03 16.53 -0.85
CA LEU A 162 6.09 15.98 0.50
C LEU A 162 7.20 16.62 1.32
N ASP A 163 6.89 16.97 2.57
CA ASP A 163 7.85 17.54 3.52
C ASP A 163 9.01 16.56 3.77
N ASN A 164 10.17 16.90 3.22
CA ASN A 164 11.40 16.08 3.31
C ASN A 164 11.98 15.97 4.73
N LYS A 165 11.46 16.76 5.70
CA LYS A 165 11.77 16.60 7.12
C LYS A 165 10.95 15.48 7.77
N GLN A 166 9.84 15.11 7.15
CA GLN A 166 8.94 14.08 7.67
C GLN A 166 8.96 12.79 6.84
N PHE A 167 9.28 12.88 5.55
CA PHE A 167 9.26 11.75 4.64
C PHE A 167 10.50 11.71 3.76
N SER A 168 11.01 10.51 3.51
CA SER A 168 11.93 10.26 2.39
C SER A 168 11.17 9.53 1.29
N VAL A 169 11.46 9.92 0.05
CA VAL A 169 10.83 9.32 -1.15
C VAL A 169 11.92 8.77 -2.05
N GLU A 170 11.71 7.54 -2.53
CA GLU A 170 12.55 6.87 -3.51
C GLU A 170 11.69 6.35 -4.66
N THR A 171 12.17 6.47 -5.89
CA THR A 171 11.53 5.87 -7.07
C THR A 171 12.43 4.78 -7.63
N ILE A 172 11.89 3.56 -7.73
CA ILE A 172 12.57 2.40 -8.29
C ILE A 172 11.93 2.08 -9.64
N TYR A 173 12.73 2.11 -10.68
CA TYR A 173 12.29 1.85 -12.05
C TYR A 173 12.45 0.36 -12.39
N SER A 174 11.60 -0.13 -13.30
CA SER A 174 11.79 -1.46 -13.87
C SER A 174 13.10 -1.52 -14.69
N ALA A 175 13.63 -2.72 -14.89
CA ALA A 175 14.84 -2.91 -15.71
C ALA A 175 14.66 -2.52 -17.18
N VAL A 176 13.43 -2.34 -17.62
CA VAL A 176 13.05 -1.90 -18.96
C VAL A 176 12.76 -0.41 -18.91
N HIS A 177 13.62 0.38 -19.54
CA HIS A 177 13.53 1.84 -19.54
C HIS A 177 12.64 2.31 -20.70
N HIS A 178 11.34 2.41 -20.46
CA HIS A 178 10.43 3.21 -21.27
C HIS A 178 9.37 3.93 -20.42
N ASP A 179 8.80 5.00 -21.00
CA ASP A 179 7.87 5.88 -20.29
C ASP A 179 6.64 5.15 -19.74
N THR A 180 6.25 4.05 -20.39
CA THR A 180 5.12 3.19 -19.99
C THR A 180 5.52 2.07 -19.01
N ALA A 181 6.81 1.99 -18.63
CA ALA A 181 7.27 0.96 -17.72
C ALA A 181 6.76 1.21 -16.28
N PRO A 182 6.42 0.14 -15.54
CA PRO A 182 5.99 0.27 -14.14
C PRO A 182 7.05 0.96 -13.27
N ARG A 183 6.59 1.70 -12.27
CA ARG A 183 7.41 2.39 -11.27
C ARG A 183 6.95 2.02 -9.88
N LEU A 184 7.91 1.82 -8.98
CA LEU A 184 7.66 1.61 -7.56
C LEU A 184 8.10 2.86 -6.80
N PHE A 185 7.14 3.53 -6.18
CA PHE A 185 7.41 4.61 -5.25
C PHE A 185 7.46 4.07 -3.82
N VAL A 186 8.48 4.47 -3.08
CA VAL A 186 8.68 4.09 -1.69
C VAL A 186 8.72 5.35 -0.84
N ILE A 187 7.78 5.47 0.08
CA ILE A 187 7.69 6.61 1.01
C ILE A 187 7.96 6.07 2.41
N ARG A 188 8.95 6.64 3.10
CA ARG A 188 9.26 6.28 4.48
C ARG A 188 9.03 7.48 5.40
N LYS A 189 8.29 7.27 6.48
CA LYS A 189 8.10 8.32 7.49
C LYS A 189 9.31 8.37 8.41
N ILE A 190 9.96 9.52 8.44
CA ILE A 190 11.14 9.76 9.27
C ILE A 190 10.72 9.83 10.76
N ALA A 191 11.46 9.15 11.63
CA ALA A 191 11.23 9.26 13.06
C ALA A 191 11.46 10.71 13.51
N LYS A 192 10.51 11.29 14.24
CA LYS A 192 10.80 12.53 14.94
C LYS A 192 11.87 12.25 15.99
N PRO A 193 12.92 13.07 16.12
CA PRO A 193 13.86 12.93 17.21
C PRO A 193 13.05 12.97 18.52
N SER A 194 13.22 11.95 19.36
CA SER A 194 12.74 11.99 20.73
C SER A 194 13.59 13.03 21.47
N TYR A 195 13.09 14.25 21.59
CA TYR A 195 13.65 15.16 22.56
C TYR A 195 13.36 14.55 23.93
N GLY A 196 14.38 13.90 24.51
CA GLY A 196 14.31 13.47 25.89
C GLY A 196 13.97 14.69 26.75
N LEU A 197 12.90 14.60 27.50
CA LEU A 197 12.66 15.52 28.61
C LEU A 197 13.88 15.42 29.52
N ILE A 198 14.74 16.43 29.44
CA ILE A 198 15.78 16.66 30.44
C ILE A 198 15.01 17.13 31.67
N HIS A 199 14.87 16.21 32.62
CA HIS A 199 14.41 16.50 33.98
C HIS A 199 15.57 17.03 34.83
#